data_04c791c0fedbbc0eb6b066554d476d14
#
_entry.id   04c791c0fedbbc0eb6b066554d476d14
#
_cell.length_a   1.000
_cell.length_b   1.000
_cell.length_c   1.000
_cell.angle_alpha   90.00
_cell.angle_beta   90.00
_cell.angle_gamma   90.00
#
_symmetry.space_group_name_H-M   'P 1'
#
loop_
_entity.id
_entity.type
_entity.pdbx_description
1 polymer ?
#
loop_
_entity_poly.entity_id
_entity_poly.type
_entity_poly.pdbx_seq_one_letter_code
_entity_poly.pdbx_strand_id
1 'polypeptide(L)'
;MTCEKYLSNMKPGYIVDAGSKDHLVMHELSQRALKITMELNNKYHTKEEIVQLMSELTGQKIDESFGMFPPFYTDCGRNIHMGKNVFINAGCKFQDQGGIYIDDGVLIGHNAVLATINHMEDPEKRAGMIFQPIHIEKNVWLGANVTVLPGVTIGEGSIIAAGAVVTKDVPANMIAAGVPAKVIRKVKKR
;
A
#
# COMPACT_ATOMS: atom_id res chain seq x y z
N MET A 1 19.80 0.77 -14.92
CA MET A 1 19.52 -0.02 -13.70
C MET A 1 18.34 -0.93 -14.02
N THR A 2 18.30 -2.18 -13.54
CA THR A 2 17.13 -3.05 -13.71
C THR A 2 16.07 -2.76 -12.64
N CYS A 3 14.80 -3.09 -12.91
CA CYS A 3 13.71 -2.98 -11.93
C CYS A 3 14.02 -3.73 -10.63
N GLU A 4 14.54 -4.97 -10.73
CA GLU A 4 14.90 -5.80 -9.58
C GLU A 4 15.97 -5.15 -8.71
N LYS A 5 17.01 -4.57 -9.34
CA LYS A 5 18.06 -3.85 -8.62
C LYS A 5 17.52 -2.59 -7.96
N TYR A 6 16.61 -1.86 -8.62
CA TYR A 6 15.93 -0.71 -8.04
C TYR A 6 15.15 -1.12 -6.79
N LEU A 7 14.28 -2.12 -6.89
CA LEU A 7 13.47 -2.60 -5.75
C LEU A 7 14.34 -3.13 -4.60
N SER A 8 15.45 -3.79 -4.89
CA SER A 8 16.38 -4.28 -3.85
C SER A 8 17.09 -3.18 -3.08
N ASN A 9 17.15 -1.96 -3.64
CA ASN A 9 17.71 -0.79 -2.98
C ASN A 9 16.69 -0.11 -2.04
N MET A 10 15.40 -0.35 -2.20
CA MET A 10 14.32 0.28 -1.42
C MET A 10 14.29 -0.26 0.02
N LYS A 11 15.29 0.11 0.81
CA LYS A 11 15.37 -0.20 2.24
C LYS A 11 14.78 0.97 3.04
N PRO A 12 14.33 0.72 4.29
CA PRO A 12 13.86 1.80 5.17
C PRO A 12 14.87 2.95 5.24
N GLY A 13 14.40 4.17 4.97
CA GLY A 13 15.25 5.37 4.95
C GLY A 13 16.08 5.57 3.69
N TYR A 14 15.92 4.73 2.64
CA TYR A 14 16.57 4.96 1.37
C TYR A 14 16.11 6.29 0.76
N ILE A 15 17.06 7.05 0.21
CA ILE A 15 16.78 8.36 -0.40
C ILE A 15 16.97 8.26 -1.91
N VAL A 16 15.98 8.74 -2.64
CA VAL A 16 16.06 8.91 -4.09
C VAL A 16 16.12 10.40 -4.40
N ASP A 17 17.26 10.85 -4.92
CA ASP A 17 17.43 12.23 -5.37
C ASP A 17 16.72 12.46 -6.70
N ALA A 18 16.13 13.65 -6.86
CA ALA A 18 15.50 14.07 -8.11
C ALA A 18 16.50 14.02 -9.28
N GLY A 19 16.08 13.44 -10.42
CA GLY A 19 16.90 13.31 -11.61
C GLY A 19 17.96 12.20 -11.55
N SER A 20 18.07 11.47 -10.43
CA SER A 20 18.96 10.32 -10.32
C SER A 20 18.53 9.17 -11.24
N LYS A 21 19.41 8.16 -11.41
CA LYS A 21 19.07 6.93 -12.17
C LYS A 21 17.89 6.19 -11.53
N ASP A 22 17.80 6.19 -10.20
CA ASP A 22 16.70 5.57 -9.47
C ASP A 22 15.38 6.32 -9.70
N HIS A 23 15.41 7.64 -9.74
CA HIS A 23 14.25 8.47 -10.08
C HIS A 23 13.71 8.19 -11.49
N LEU A 24 14.59 7.97 -12.48
CA LEU A 24 14.16 7.60 -13.83
C LEU A 24 13.49 6.20 -13.86
N VAL A 25 14.07 5.20 -13.19
CA VAL A 25 13.47 3.87 -13.08
C VAL A 25 12.11 3.91 -12.37
N MET A 26 11.99 4.74 -11.33
CA MET A 26 10.71 4.98 -10.66
C MET A 26 9.62 5.44 -11.63
N HIS A 27 9.94 6.40 -12.52
CA HIS A 27 9.00 6.86 -13.54
C HIS A 27 8.64 5.79 -14.57
N GLU A 28 9.60 4.97 -15.01
CA GLU A 28 9.33 3.85 -15.92
C GLU A 28 8.35 2.84 -15.31
N LEU A 29 8.55 2.49 -14.03
CA LEU A 29 7.65 1.61 -13.28
C LEU A 29 6.26 2.22 -13.12
N SER A 30 6.17 3.53 -12.87
CA SER A 30 4.89 4.23 -12.78
C SER A 30 4.13 4.21 -14.12
N GLN A 31 4.81 4.40 -15.25
CA GLN A 31 4.17 4.28 -16.56
C GLN A 31 3.65 2.86 -16.84
N ARG A 32 4.38 1.84 -16.40
CA ARG A 32 3.92 0.46 -16.50
C ARG A 32 2.68 0.23 -15.62
N ALA A 33 2.72 0.68 -14.36
CA ALA A 33 1.59 0.55 -13.44
C ALA A 33 0.33 1.25 -13.98
N LEU A 34 0.47 2.46 -14.54
CA LEU A 34 -0.62 3.20 -15.16
C LEU A 34 -1.30 2.42 -16.29
N LYS A 35 -0.55 1.76 -17.18
CA LYS A 35 -1.14 0.95 -18.25
C LYS A 35 -2.02 -0.17 -17.72
N ILE A 36 -1.55 -0.88 -16.69
CA ILE A 36 -2.30 -2.01 -16.10
C ILE A 36 -3.50 -1.50 -15.29
N THR A 37 -3.33 -0.44 -14.50
CA THR A 37 -4.45 0.12 -13.72
C THR A 37 -5.50 0.79 -14.59
N MET A 38 -5.14 1.36 -15.72
CA MET A 38 -6.12 1.85 -16.71
C MET A 38 -6.96 0.70 -17.30
N GLU A 39 -6.35 -0.44 -17.62
CA GLU A 39 -7.09 -1.64 -18.04
C GLU A 39 -8.02 -2.12 -16.91
N LEU A 40 -7.49 -2.27 -15.70
CA LEU A 40 -8.24 -2.72 -14.52
C LEU A 40 -9.45 -1.83 -14.20
N ASN A 41 -9.31 -0.50 -14.36
CA ASN A 41 -10.28 0.47 -13.86
C ASN A 41 -11.36 0.87 -14.88
N ASN A 42 -11.12 0.69 -16.19
CA ASN A 42 -11.99 1.25 -17.22
C ASN A 42 -12.84 0.20 -17.93
N LYS A 43 -12.79 -1.06 -17.51
CA LYS A 43 -13.59 -2.16 -18.03
C LYS A 43 -14.15 -3.01 -16.90
N TYR A 44 -15.23 -3.75 -17.19
CA TYR A 44 -15.66 -4.82 -16.31
C TYR A 44 -14.68 -6.01 -16.44
N HIS A 45 -14.32 -6.58 -15.30
CA HIS A 45 -13.49 -7.78 -15.19
C HIS A 45 -14.13 -8.79 -14.25
N THR A 46 -14.00 -10.07 -14.58
CA THR A 46 -14.33 -11.16 -13.65
C THR A 46 -13.32 -11.18 -12.50
N LYS A 47 -13.63 -11.94 -11.44
CA LYS A 47 -12.70 -12.13 -10.31
C LYS A 47 -11.35 -12.69 -10.79
N GLU A 48 -11.37 -13.68 -11.67
CA GLU A 48 -10.19 -14.35 -12.22
C GLU A 48 -9.33 -13.38 -13.03
N GLU A 49 -9.95 -12.53 -13.85
CA GLU A 49 -9.25 -11.49 -14.63
C GLU A 49 -8.62 -10.44 -13.70
N ILE A 50 -9.30 -10.05 -12.61
CA ILE A 50 -8.72 -9.15 -11.59
C ILE A 50 -7.49 -9.78 -10.93
N VAL A 51 -7.55 -11.06 -10.55
CA VAL A 51 -6.40 -11.78 -9.98
C VAL A 51 -5.24 -11.83 -10.97
N GLN A 52 -5.52 -12.04 -12.26
CA GLN A 52 -4.51 -12.04 -13.32
C GLN A 52 -3.87 -10.66 -13.49
N LEU A 53 -4.67 -9.60 -13.60
CA LEU A 53 -4.17 -8.21 -13.72
C LEU A 53 -3.35 -7.78 -12.51
N MET A 54 -3.78 -8.16 -11.30
CA MET A 54 -3.02 -7.89 -10.08
C MET A 54 -1.73 -8.71 -10.03
N SER A 55 -1.72 -9.93 -10.52
CA SER A 55 -0.49 -10.74 -10.63
C SER A 55 0.49 -10.12 -11.64
N GLU A 56 -0.01 -9.61 -12.76
CA GLU A 56 0.81 -8.86 -13.71
C GLU A 56 1.35 -7.58 -13.09
N LEU A 57 0.51 -6.80 -12.41
CA LEU A 57 0.85 -5.53 -11.79
C LEU A 57 1.97 -5.71 -10.76
N THR A 58 1.80 -6.67 -9.83
CA THR A 58 2.76 -6.93 -8.75
C THR A 58 3.99 -7.73 -9.22
N GLY A 59 3.84 -8.49 -10.31
CA GLY A 59 4.85 -9.44 -10.78
C GLY A 59 5.00 -10.67 -9.87
N GLN A 60 4.00 -10.93 -9.04
CA GLN A 60 3.92 -12.07 -8.14
C GLN A 60 2.59 -12.80 -8.38
N LYS A 61 2.58 -14.11 -8.15
CA LYS A 61 1.32 -14.87 -8.23
C LYS A 61 0.42 -14.45 -7.07
N ILE A 62 -0.68 -13.78 -7.38
CA ILE A 62 -1.73 -13.46 -6.41
C ILE A 62 -2.60 -14.71 -6.16
N ASP A 63 -2.93 -14.96 -4.90
CA ASP A 63 -3.74 -16.11 -4.50
C ASP A 63 -5.19 -15.97 -4.99
N GLU A 64 -5.82 -17.08 -5.38
CA GLU A 64 -7.20 -17.11 -5.92
C GLU A 64 -8.27 -16.65 -4.91
N SER A 65 -7.94 -16.65 -3.62
CA SER A 65 -8.80 -16.11 -2.56
C SER A 65 -8.87 -14.58 -2.53
N PHE A 66 -7.95 -13.89 -3.24
CA PHE A 66 -7.95 -12.44 -3.34
C PHE A 66 -9.26 -11.90 -3.93
N GLY A 67 -9.73 -10.77 -3.39
CA GLY A 67 -10.87 -10.05 -3.90
C GLY A 67 -10.61 -8.55 -3.98
N MET A 68 -11.17 -7.91 -5.01
CA MET A 68 -11.08 -6.46 -5.19
C MET A 68 -12.32 -5.92 -5.89
N PHE A 69 -12.67 -4.68 -5.52
CA PHE A 69 -13.58 -3.84 -6.32
C PHE A 69 -12.79 -2.67 -6.91
N PRO A 70 -12.63 -2.58 -8.23
CA PRO A 70 -12.07 -1.40 -8.88
C PRO A 70 -12.91 -0.15 -8.63
N PRO A 71 -12.36 1.08 -8.78
CA PRO A 71 -11.01 1.35 -9.26
C PRO A 71 -9.93 1.19 -8.18
N PHE A 72 -8.71 0.88 -8.61
CA PHE A 72 -7.52 0.79 -7.79
C PHE A 72 -6.37 1.57 -8.44
N TYR A 73 -5.56 2.26 -7.63
CA TYR A 73 -4.46 3.08 -8.11
C TYR A 73 -3.18 2.73 -7.36
N THR A 74 -2.07 2.72 -8.08
CA THR A 74 -0.74 2.51 -7.48
C THR A 74 0.35 3.17 -8.32
N ASP A 75 1.47 3.52 -7.66
CA ASP A 75 2.58 4.20 -8.31
C ASP A 75 3.52 3.23 -9.04
N CYS A 76 3.70 2.02 -8.53
CA CYS A 76 4.64 1.04 -9.06
C CYS A 76 4.00 -0.34 -9.25
N GLY A 77 3.22 -0.78 -8.28
CA GLY A 77 2.63 -2.11 -8.19
C GLY A 77 3.62 -3.20 -7.80
N ARG A 78 4.87 -3.10 -8.22
CA ARG A 78 5.91 -4.13 -8.05
C ARG A 78 6.37 -4.33 -6.61
N ASN A 79 6.10 -3.37 -5.72
CA ASN A 79 6.48 -3.46 -4.32
C ASN A 79 5.27 -3.64 -3.38
N ILE A 80 4.17 -4.17 -3.92
CA ILE A 80 3.02 -4.64 -3.16
C ILE A 80 3.15 -6.15 -2.97
N HIS A 81 3.15 -6.59 -1.71
CA HIS A 81 3.21 -7.99 -1.32
C HIS A 81 1.92 -8.35 -0.59
N MET A 82 1.22 -9.38 -1.05
CA MET A 82 -0.08 -9.76 -0.50
C MET A 82 -0.12 -11.22 -0.10
N GLY A 83 -0.70 -11.48 1.06
CA GLY A 83 -1.06 -12.82 1.53
C GLY A 83 -2.36 -13.33 0.93
N LYS A 84 -2.95 -14.35 1.56
CA LYS A 84 -4.21 -14.98 1.17
C LYS A 84 -5.42 -14.29 1.80
N ASN A 85 -6.60 -14.46 1.18
CA ASN A 85 -7.86 -13.91 1.68
C ASN A 85 -7.82 -12.39 1.92
N VAL A 86 -7.02 -11.66 1.15
CA VAL A 86 -6.99 -10.19 1.19
C VAL A 86 -8.14 -9.64 0.36
N PHE A 87 -8.83 -8.63 0.88
CA PHE A 87 -9.88 -7.93 0.16
C PHE A 87 -9.65 -6.42 0.16
N ILE A 88 -9.72 -5.81 -1.03
CA ILE A 88 -9.52 -4.37 -1.25
C ILE A 88 -10.77 -3.77 -1.87
N ASN A 89 -11.40 -2.80 -1.17
CA ASN A 89 -12.54 -2.07 -1.70
C ASN A 89 -12.14 -0.98 -2.71
N ALA A 90 -13.15 -0.47 -3.41
CA ALA A 90 -12.99 0.52 -4.48
C ALA A 90 -12.34 1.83 -4.00
N GLY A 91 -11.57 2.43 -4.91
CA GLY A 91 -10.99 3.75 -4.73
C GLY A 91 -9.66 3.78 -3.96
N CYS A 92 -9.11 2.62 -3.58
CA CYS A 92 -7.86 2.57 -2.84
C CYS A 92 -6.66 3.05 -3.65
N LYS A 93 -5.71 3.72 -2.98
CA LYS A 93 -4.52 4.34 -3.56
C LYS A 93 -3.28 3.91 -2.79
N PHE A 94 -2.38 3.19 -3.47
CA PHE A 94 -1.16 2.67 -2.87
C PHE A 94 0.05 3.36 -3.49
N GLN A 95 0.76 4.15 -2.70
CA GLN A 95 2.06 4.66 -3.08
C GLN A 95 3.10 3.66 -2.59
N ASP A 96 3.34 2.62 -3.39
CA ASP A 96 3.99 1.38 -2.98
C ASP A 96 5.50 1.32 -3.18
N GLN A 97 6.13 2.36 -3.66
CA GLN A 97 7.56 2.35 -3.99
C GLN A 97 8.46 1.96 -2.80
N GLY A 98 8.08 2.34 -1.55
CA GLY A 98 8.81 1.97 -0.33
C GLY A 98 8.50 0.58 0.23
N GLY A 99 7.54 -0.13 -0.38
CA GLY A 99 7.07 -1.46 0.04
C GLY A 99 5.78 -1.42 0.86
N ILE A 100 4.78 -2.17 0.41
CA ILE A 100 3.53 -2.40 1.13
C ILE A 100 3.37 -3.91 1.32
N TYR A 101 3.38 -4.34 2.57
CA TYR A 101 3.27 -5.74 2.97
C TYR A 101 1.92 -5.95 3.65
N ILE A 102 1.09 -6.80 3.05
CA ILE A 102 -0.28 -7.09 3.49
C ILE A 102 -0.38 -8.58 3.75
N ASP A 103 -0.57 -8.94 5.00
CA ASP A 103 -0.67 -10.35 5.42
C ASP A 103 -2.05 -10.96 5.14
N ASP A 104 -2.23 -12.23 5.52
CA ASP A 104 -3.45 -12.99 5.28
C ASP A 104 -4.68 -12.38 5.97
N GLY A 105 -5.82 -12.43 5.31
CA GLY A 105 -7.12 -12.07 5.87
C GLY A 105 -7.35 -10.57 6.09
N VAL A 106 -6.50 -9.71 5.54
CA VAL A 106 -6.63 -8.26 5.67
C VAL A 106 -7.82 -7.75 4.84
N LEU A 107 -8.62 -6.89 5.45
CA LEU A 107 -9.74 -6.20 4.81
C LEU A 107 -9.44 -4.70 4.71
N ILE A 108 -9.47 -4.15 3.50
CA ILE A 108 -9.21 -2.74 3.24
C ILE A 108 -10.49 -2.06 2.73
N GLY A 109 -10.98 -1.10 3.49
CA GLY A 109 -12.17 -0.31 3.19
C GLY A 109 -11.95 0.65 2.01
N HIS A 110 -13.07 1.20 1.51
CA HIS A 110 -13.08 2.12 0.36
C HIS A 110 -12.15 3.33 0.58
N ASN A 111 -11.52 3.77 -0.51
CA ASN A 111 -10.69 4.98 -0.55
C ASN A 111 -9.52 5.01 0.45
N ALA A 112 -9.05 3.85 0.92
CA ALA A 112 -7.86 3.81 1.76
C ALA A 112 -6.63 4.30 0.99
N VAL A 113 -5.75 5.04 1.68
CA VAL A 113 -4.48 5.54 1.14
C VAL A 113 -3.34 4.95 1.95
N LEU A 114 -2.43 4.23 1.29
CA LEU A 114 -1.21 3.72 1.88
C LEU A 114 -0.03 4.45 1.23
N ALA A 115 0.64 5.33 1.98
CA ALA A 115 1.74 6.13 1.48
C ALA A 115 3.06 5.66 2.08
N THR A 116 4.02 5.25 1.24
CA THR A 116 5.34 4.78 1.67
C THR A 116 6.47 5.78 1.41
N ILE A 117 6.12 6.98 0.93
CA ILE A 117 7.09 8.00 0.52
C ILE A 117 6.80 9.31 1.24
N ASN A 118 7.85 9.94 1.75
CA ASN A 118 7.87 11.35 2.12
C ASN A 118 8.87 12.12 1.24
N HIS A 119 8.58 13.38 0.94
CA HIS A 119 9.58 14.30 0.41
C HIS A 119 10.49 14.80 1.54
N MET A 120 11.71 15.24 1.15
CA MET A 120 12.63 15.85 2.11
C MET A 120 12.01 17.10 2.75
N GLU A 121 12.21 17.26 4.07
CA GLU A 121 11.69 18.44 4.80
C GLU A 121 12.41 19.72 4.40
N ASP A 122 13.69 19.63 4.05
CA ASP A 122 14.50 20.75 3.56
C ASP A 122 13.91 21.26 2.22
N PRO A 123 13.46 22.52 2.13
CA PRO A 123 12.86 23.06 0.93
C PRO A 123 13.81 23.08 -0.28
N GLU A 124 15.12 23.20 -0.08
CA GLU A 124 16.11 23.15 -1.17
C GLU A 124 16.31 21.73 -1.71
N LYS A 125 15.97 20.71 -0.92
CA LYS A 125 16.04 19.28 -1.27
C LYS A 125 14.67 18.63 -1.42
N ARG A 126 13.59 19.40 -1.43
CA ARG A 126 12.20 18.94 -1.40
C ARG A 126 11.85 17.92 -2.50
N ALA A 127 12.53 17.98 -3.63
CA ALA A 127 12.34 17.04 -4.74
C ALA A 127 12.91 15.64 -4.46
N GLY A 128 13.79 15.48 -3.47
CA GLY A 128 14.25 14.20 -2.98
C GLY A 128 13.17 13.47 -2.16
N MET A 129 13.22 12.15 -2.15
CA MET A 129 12.21 11.29 -1.52
C MET A 129 12.85 10.31 -0.57
N ILE A 130 12.18 10.06 0.58
CA ILE A 130 12.56 9.06 1.58
C ILE A 130 11.49 7.97 1.59
N PHE A 131 11.92 6.72 1.54
CA PHE A 131 11.07 5.54 1.46
C PHE A 131 11.03 4.81 2.80
N GLN A 132 9.83 4.44 3.25
CA GLN A 132 9.62 3.63 4.44
C GLN A 132 8.45 2.66 4.21
N PRO A 133 8.64 1.34 4.46
CA PRO A 133 7.61 0.35 4.20
C PRO A 133 6.42 0.48 5.14
N ILE A 134 5.27 -0.01 4.69
CA ILE A 134 4.07 -0.21 5.50
C ILE A 134 3.85 -1.71 5.67
N HIS A 135 3.58 -2.13 6.91
CA HIS A 135 3.22 -3.50 7.24
C HIS A 135 1.81 -3.55 7.81
N ILE A 136 0.95 -4.37 7.21
CA ILE A 136 -0.42 -4.62 7.67
C ILE A 136 -0.49 -6.11 7.98
N GLU A 137 -0.47 -6.42 9.28
CA GLU A 137 -0.40 -7.81 9.76
C GLU A 137 -1.74 -8.53 9.62
N LYS A 138 -1.74 -9.83 9.91
CA LYS A 138 -2.89 -10.74 9.69
C LYS A 138 -4.20 -10.21 10.28
N ASN A 139 -5.29 -10.43 9.54
CA ASN A 139 -6.66 -10.13 9.99
C ASN A 139 -6.89 -8.68 10.40
N VAL A 140 -6.08 -7.73 9.95
CA VAL A 140 -6.32 -6.30 10.15
C VAL A 140 -7.50 -5.85 9.30
N TRP A 141 -8.32 -4.96 9.87
CA TRP A 141 -9.38 -4.27 9.14
C TRP A 141 -9.12 -2.76 9.11
N LEU A 142 -8.90 -2.22 7.91
CA LEU A 142 -8.88 -0.78 7.66
C LEU A 142 -10.29 -0.33 7.25
N GLY A 143 -10.88 0.60 8.00
CA GLY A 143 -12.14 1.26 7.65
C GLY A 143 -12.00 2.12 6.40
N ALA A 144 -13.12 2.62 5.88
CA ALA A 144 -13.12 3.50 4.71
C ALA A 144 -12.36 4.82 4.98
N ASN A 145 -11.71 5.36 3.94
CA ASN A 145 -10.93 6.62 3.98
C ASN A 145 -9.81 6.63 5.03
N VAL A 146 -9.26 5.48 5.39
CA VAL A 146 -8.08 5.41 6.25
C VAL A 146 -6.85 5.83 5.46
N THR A 147 -5.99 6.63 6.08
CA THR A 147 -4.65 6.95 5.55
C THR A 147 -3.59 6.36 6.47
N VAL A 148 -2.65 5.60 5.90
CA VAL A 148 -1.49 5.05 6.62
C VAL A 148 -0.23 5.71 6.10
N LEU A 149 0.57 6.29 7.00
CA LEU A 149 1.79 7.02 6.67
C LEU A 149 3.01 6.10 6.60
N PRO A 150 4.11 6.58 5.96
CA PRO A 150 5.32 5.78 5.77
C PRO A 150 5.90 5.23 7.08
N GLY A 151 6.35 3.98 7.04
CA GLY A 151 7.02 3.32 8.16
C GLY A 151 6.10 2.70 9.21
N VAL A 152 4.78 2.76 9.03
CA VAL A 152 3.80 2.27 10.01
C VAL A 152 3.61 0.77 9.91
N THR A 153 3.59 0.10 11.05
CA THR A 153 3.13 -1.28 11.24
C THR A 153 1.78 -1.30 11.96
N ILE A 154 0.79 -1.99 11.38
CA ILE A 154 -0.51 -2.22 12.02
C ILE A 154 -0.57 -3.68 12.45
N GLY A 155 -0.54 -3.91 13.77
CA GLY A 155 -0.46 -5.23 14.38
C GLY A 155 -1.70 -6.09 14.17
N GLU A 156 -1.49 -7.40 14.19
CA GLU A 156 -2.47 -8.45 13.90
C GLU A 156 -3.82 -8.22 14.59
N GLY A 157 -4.90 -8.46 13.85
CA GLY A 157 -6.28 -8.41 14.35
C GLY A 157 -6.75 -7.02 14.76
N SER A 158 -5.98 -5.96 14.46
CA SER A 158 -6.37 -4.59 14.78
C SER A 158 -7.39 -4.03 13.81
N ILE A 159 -8.13 -3.04 14.25
CA ILE A 159 -9.14 -2.31 13.48
C ILE A 159 -8.77 -0.84 13.47
N ILE A 160 -8.66 -0.27 12.28
CA ILE A 160 -8.50 1.17 12.09
C ILE A 160 -9.84 1.74 11.67
N ALA A 161 -10.41 2.62 12.49
CA ALA A 161 -11.71 3.20 12.23
C ALA A 161 -11.69 4.10 10.98
N ALA A 162 -12.84 4.20 10.32
CA ALA A 162 -12.98 5.02 9.10
C ALA A 162 -12.52 6.47 9.32
N GLY A 163 -11.85 7.03 8.30
CA GLY A 163 -11.33 8.40 8.31
C GLY A 163 -10.09 8.63 9.18
N ALA A 164 -9.52 7.60 9.78
CA ALA A 164 -8.33 7.75 10.61
C ALA A 164 -7.05 7.99 9.79
N VAL A 165 -6.12 8.77 10.34
CA VAL A 165 -4.76 8.97 9.81
C VAL A 165 -3.76 8.32 10.75
N VAL A 166 -3.21 7.18 10.33
CA VAL A 166 -2.27 6.39 11.14
C VAL A 166 -0.85 6.89 10.92
N THR A 167 -0.28 7.51 11.94
CA THR A 167 1.04 8.14 11.90
C THR A 167 2.09 7.41 12.74
N LYS A 168 1.69 6.36 13.45
CA LYS A 168 2.54 5.53 14.32
C LYS A 168 2.00 4.11 14.35
N ASP A 169 2.84 3.17 14.74
CA ASP A 169 2.47 1.76 14.88
C ASP A 169 1.25 1.57 15.79
N VAL A 170 0.41 0.61 15.39
CA VAL A 170 -0.75 0.19 16.18
C VAL A 170 -0.49 -1.23 16.69
N PRO A 171 -0.48 -1.46 18.01
CA PRO A 171 -0.26 -2.80 18.57
C PRO A 171 -1.36 -3.78 18.15
N ALA A 172 -1.06 -5.07 18.16
CA ALA A 172 -2.01 -6.12 17.81
C ALA A 172 -3.30 -6.09 18.63
N ASN A 173 -4.41 -6.48 18.02
CA ASN A 173 -5.73 -6.58 18.64
C ASN A 173 -6.25 -5.25 19.24
N MET A 174 -5.89 -4.11 18.69
CA MET A 174 -6.37 -2.81 19.11
C MET A 174 -7.32 -2.18 18.10
N ILE A 175 -8.19 -1.31 18.60
CA ILE A 175 -8.97 -0.37 17.77
C ILE A 175 -8.33 0.99 17.88
N ALA A 176 -7.97 1.59 16.75
CA ALA A 176 -7.43 2.94 16.66
C ALA A 176 -8.33 3.83 15.79
N ALA A 177 -8.44 5.12 16.14
CA ALA A 177 -9.27 6.09 15.42
C ALA A 177 -8.74 7.52 15.56
N GLY A 178 -9.18 8.39 14.65
CA GLY A 178 -8.93 9.84 14.71
C GLY A 178 -7.78 10.31 13.83
N VAL A 179 -7.52 11.62 13.88
CA VAL A 179 -6.45 12.33 13.14
C VAL A 179 -5.68 13.20 14.14
N PRO A 180 -4.45 12.81 14.50
CA PRO A 180 -3.81 11.51 14.25
C PRO A 180 -4.50 10.37 14.99
N ALA A 181 -4.41 9.15 14.43
CA ALA A 181 -5.02 7.97 15.03
C ALA A 181 -4.41 7.65 16.42
N LYS A 182 -5.27 7.32 17.37
CA LYS A 182 -4.89 6.88 18.72
C LYS A 182 -5.60 5.58 19.03
N VAL A 183 -4.93 4.70 19.78
CA VAL A 183 -5.54 3.49 20.32
C VAL A 183 -6.67 3.87 21.28
N ILE A 184 -7.88 3.35 21.02
CA ILE A 184 -9.07 3.60 21.83
C ILE A 184 -9.29 2.48 22.85
N ARG A 185 -9.21 1.23 22.39
CA ARG A 185 -9.45 0.03 23.20
C ARG A 185 -8.99 -1.24 22.50
N LYS A 186 -8.97 -2.33 23.26
CA LYS A 186 -8.81 -3.68 22.68
C LYS A 186 -10.02 -4.10 21.84
N VAL A 187 -9.77 -4.92 20.80
CA VAL A 187 -10.80 -5.64 20.06
C VAL A 187 -11.51 -6.62 21.01
N LYS A 188 -12.83 -6.66 20.98
CA LYS A 188 -13.61 -7.65 21.75
C LYS A 188 -13.69 -8.94 20.94
N LYS A 189 -13.14 -10.02 21.47
CA LYS A 189 -13.43 -11.37 20.96
C LYS A 189 -14.81 -11.78 21.48
N ARG A 190 -15.69 -12.14 20.58
CA ARG A 190 -17.00 -12.73 20.92
C ARG A 190 -16.89 -14.26 20.95
#